data_4712334b32946e20ce93a9adf2f78fe6
#
_entry.id   4712334b32946e20ce93a9adf2f78fe6
#
_cell.length_a   1.000
_cell.length_b   1.000
_cell.length_c   1.000
_cell.angle_alpha   90.00
_cell.angle_beta   90.00
_cell.angle_gamma   90.00
#
_symmetry.space_group_name_H-M   'P 1'
#
loop_
_entity.id
_entity.type
_entity.pdbx_description
1 polymer ?
#
loop_
_entity_poly.entity_id
_entity_poly.type
_entity_poly.pdbx_seq_one_letter_code
_entity_poly.pdbx_strand_id
1 'polypeptide(L)'
;MSRTGLVAPKYTEDFVCIGSACEDNCCGSWGVPITRSAYEKYQTLPDGSLRTLIDASILLAPKGAVDSDGFGPEGFAKIRMNESNACPIKSAEGLCQIHSQVGPSYLSSICATYPRVFRSVRGAEQNALALSCPEAARIVLLNPMAWKQVEPPAPTSGETYSEDLPNSSVLWAIRSVVLNIVSNRAYPLWQRLLHLGVLCQQLDALPPDWPEVEASKCLDDFDRTVADGTLSFDMDSVSVDPSAQLDAVLRLAGLMGKKSIITPRFVECIDAFKTGIGYGPTATTLASLTAGYKTAHDRFFAPFFNRHPHILENYLINTILRCRFPFGPDDKNRDAVHSATREFTTLIAHFSVMRGLLIGVAGAHRGGFSTAHVVQTVQSASKCFDHHPEFPTLAHDLLVKLGLDRLNGAALLIRNQKSGSRALGKRRSSNVCLIPEMQFSAEHA
;
A
#
# COMPACT_ATOMS: atom_id res chain seq x y z
N MET A 1 -7.27 13.96 -30.05
CA MET A 1 -5.99 13.32 -29.69
C MET A 1 -5.85 13.44 -28.19
N SER A 2 -5.96 12.34 -27.47
CA SER A 2 -5.92 12.28 -26.00
C SER A 2 -4.50 12.69 -25.52
N ARG A 3 -4.42 13.65 -24.61
CA ARG A 3 -3.15 14.04 -23.98
C ARG A 3 -2.66 12.89 -23.12
N THR A 4 -1.64 12.20 -23.60
CA THR A 4 -0.97 11.10 -22.96
C THR A 4 0.02 11.65 -21.93
N GLY A 5 -0.19 11.41 -20.63
CA GLY A 5 0.87 11.78 -19.69
C GLY A 5 0.58 11.76 -18.21
N LEU A 6 -0.68 11.85 -17.75
CA LEU A 6 -0.95 11.90 -16.31
C LEU A 6 -2.16 11.02 -15.92
N VAL A 7 -1.99 10.14 -14.93
CA VAL A 7 -3.09 9.51 -14.19
C VAL A 7 -3.20 10.17 -12.83
N ALA A 8 -4.16 11.06 -12.67
CA ALA A 8 -4.43 11.72 -11.39
C ALA A 8 -5.88 11.41 -10.97
N PRO A 9 -6.10 10.51 -10.00
CA PRO A 9 -7.41 10.34 -9.41
C PRO A 9 -7.88 11.61 -8.71
N LYS A 10 -9.19 11.90 -8.80
CA LYS A 10 -9.77 13.12 -8.23
C LYS A 10 -9.44 13.34 -6.75
N TYR A 11 -9.32 12.28 -5.96
CA TYR A 11 -8.97 12.38 -4.55
C TYR A 11 -7.61 13.04 -4.29
N THR A 12 -6.69 13.04 -5.27
CA THR A 12 -5.38 13.71 -5.11
C THR A 12 -5.51 15.22 -5.12
N GLU A 13 -6.51 15.75 -5.80
CA GLU A 13 -6.86 17.18 -5.80
C GLU A 13 -7.73 17.55 -4.58
N ASP A 14 -8.67 16.66 -4.23
CA ASP A 14 -9.61 16.87 -3.12
C ASP A 14 -8.93 16.85 -1.74
N PHE A 15 -7.67 16.37 -1.65
CA PHE A 15 -6.97 16.30 -0.38
C PHE A 15 -6.64 17.67 0.21
N VAL A 16 -7.15 17.90 1.42
CA VAL A 16 -6.82 19.05 2.26
C VAL A 16 -6.38 18.55 3.64
N CYS A 17 -5.24 19.00 4.15
CA CYS A 17 -4.77 18.64 5.48
C CYS A 17 -5.70 19.22 6.56
N ILE A 18 -6.15 18.38 7.49
CA ILE A 18 -7.05 18.77 8.59
C ILE A 18 -6.30 19.32 9.83
N GLY A 19 -4.98 19.45 9.74
CA GLY A 19 -4.15 20.09 10.76
C GLY A 19 -4.25 19.43 12.14
N SER A 20 -4.56 20.24 13.17
CA SER A 20 -4.66 19.78 14.57
C SER A 20 -5.85 18.83 14.85
N ALA A 21 -6.82 18.74 13.94
CA ALA A 21 -7.92 17.78 14.05
C ALA A 21 -7.51 16.35 13.64
N CYS A 22 -6.26 16.15 13.19
CA CYS A 22 -5.78 14.83 12.74
C CYS A 22 -5.54 13.89 13.92
N GLU A 23 -6.13 12.71 13.87
CA GLU A 23 -6.03 11.67 14.90
C GLU A 23 -4.67 10.93 14.94
N ASP A 24 -3.87 11.09 13.90
CA ASP A 24 -2.46 10.67 13.84
C ASP A 24 -1.69 11.74 13.07
N ASN A 25 -0.40 11.87 13.27
CA ASN A 25 0.35 12.93 12.62
C ASN A 25 1.48 12.38 11.72
N CYS A 26 1.80 13.17 10.70
CA CYS A 26 2.91 12.90 9.78
C CYS A 26 4.29 13.29 10.36
N CYS A 27 4.34 13.91 11.55
CA CYS A 27 5.54 14.42 12.19
C CYS A 27 6.15 13.44 13.19
N GLY A 28 6.11 12.15 12.88
CA GLY A 28 6.68 11.15 13.78
C GLY A 28 6.95 9.82 13.12
N SER A 29 7.85 9.07 13.74
CA SER A 29 8.15 7.67 13.44
C SER A 29 8.89 7.40 12.12
N TRP A 30 9.34 8.41 11.38
CA TRP A 30 10.11 8.24 10.15
C TRP A 30 11.11 9.38 9.94
N GLY A 31 12.22 9.10 9.23
CA GLY A 31 13.22 10.11 8.92
C GLY A 31 12.69 11.14 7.94
N VAL A 32 12.86 12.41 8.25
CA VAL A 32 12.54 13.54 7.36
C VAL A 32 13.83 14.03 6.73
N PRO A 33 14.13 13.69 5.48
CA PRO A 33 15.31 14.19 4.80
C PRO A 33 15.21 15.70 4.56
N ILE A 34 16.33 16.37 4.69
CA ILE A 34 16.49 17.80 4.43
C ILE A 34 17.48 17.94 3.27
N THR A 35 17.03 18.52 2.16
CA THR A 35 17.89 18.84 1.02
C THR A 35 18.83 19.98 1.38
N ARG A 36 19.96 20.08 0.65
CA ARG A 36 20.88 21.21 0.80
C ARG A 36 20.16 22.55 0.62
N SER A 37 19.33 22.66 -0.41
CA SER A 37 18.56 23.89 -0.70
C SER A 37 17.59 24.27 0.45
N ALA A 38 16.91 23.27 1.04
CA ALA A 38 16.05 23.51 2.20
C ALA A 38 16.85 23.97 3.43
N TYR A 39 18.01 23.34 3.67
CA TYR A 39 18.91 23.76 4.76
C TYR A 39 19.42 25.20 4.56
N GLU A 40 19.93 25.53 3.37
CA GLU A 40 20.39 26.89 3.04
C GLU A 40 19.27 27.93 3.24
N LYS A 41 18.04 27.57 2.86
CA LYS A 41 16.87 28.41 3.09
C LYS A 41 16.60 28.64 4.59
N TYR A 42 16.76 27.62 5.43
CA TYR A 42 16.65 27.81 6.89
C TYR A 42 17.71 28.76 7.43
N GLN A 43 18.92 28.76 6.82
CA GLN A 43 19.99 29.66 7.21
C GLN A 43 19.67 31.14 6.92
N THR A 44 18.68 31.44 6.05
CA THR A 44 18.21 32.81 5.79
C THR A 44 17.19 33.34 6.81
N LEU A 45 16.69 32.46 7.69
CA LEU A 45 15.75 32.86 8.72
C LEU A 45 16.45 33.80 9.73
N PRO A 46 15.75 34.85 10.23
CA PRO A 46 16.31 35.71 11.28
C PRO A 46 16.59 34.90 12.55
N ASP A 47 17.58 35.37 13.31
CA ASP A 47 17.87 34.80 14.63
C ASP A 47 16.65 34.84 15.54
N GLY A 48 16.32 33.71 16.18
CA GLY A 48 15.15 33.61 17.03
C GLY A 48 14.88 32.17 17.46
N SER A 49 13.80 31.97 18.19
CA SER A 49 13.45 30.65 18.75
C SER A 49 13.25 29.58 17.69
N LEU A 50 12.57 29.89 16.58
CA LEU A 50 12.35 28.96 15.49
C LEU A 50 13.68 28.55 14.82
N ARG A 51 14.56 29.51 14.54
CA ARG A 51 15.87 29.22 13.94
C ARG A 51 16.69 28.35 14.84
N THR A 52 16.79 28.68 16.13
CA THR A 52 17.51 27.87 17.13
C THR A 52 16.95 26.45 17.22
N LEU A 53 15.62 26.30 17.18
CA LEU A 53 14.96 25.00 17.21
C LEU A 53 15.29 24.18 15.95
N ILE A 54 15.26 24.78 14.77
CA ILE A 54 15.59 24.12 13.49
C ILE A 54 17.05 23.65 13.52
N ASP A 55 17.99 24.52 13.89
CA ASP A 55 19.41 24.18 13.94
C ASP A 55 19.72 23.04 14.92
N ALA A 56 19.06 23.02 16.08
CA ALA A 56 19.18 21.93 17.06
C ALA A 56 18.55 20.62 16.58
N SER A 57 17.58 20.71 15.67
CA SER A 57 16.83 19.55 15.16
C SER A 57 17.45 18.89 13.93
N ILE A 58 18.37 19.56 13.23
CA ILE A 58 18.97 19.02 12.00
C ILE A 58 20.23 18.22 12.34
N LEU A 59 20.30 17.01 11.75
CA LEU A 59 21.47 16.16 11.75
C LEU A 59 22.05 16.13 10.35
N LEU A 60 23.27 16.66 10.19
CA LEU A 60 24.01 16.56 8.94
C LEU A 60 24.47 15.12 8.70
N ALA A 61 24.45 14.69 7.47
CA ALA A 61 24.84 13.34 7.09
C ALA A 61 26.36 13.13 7.31
N PRO A 62 26.77 12.00 7.89
CA PRO A 62 28.16 11.61 7.90
C PRO A 62 28.63 11.31 6.47
N LYS A 63 29.94 11.36 6.25
CA LYS A 63 30.52 11.05 4.94
C LYS A 63 30.16 9.61 4.53
N GLY A 64 29.53 9.45 3.38
CA GLY A 64 29.11 8.14 2.84
C GLY A 64 27.71 7.68 3.31
N ALA A 65 26.91 8.55 3.92
CA ALA A 65 25.51 8.24 4.23
C ALA A 65 24.73 7.91 2.94
N VAL A 66 23.79 6.94 3.08
CA VAL A 66 22.93 6.48 2.00
C VAL A 66 21.46 6.79 2.30
N ASP A 67 20.59 6.69 1.31
CA ASP A 67 19.16 6.99 1.46
C ASP A 67 18.48 6.13 2.53
N SER A 68 18.89 4.86 2.66
CA SER A 68 18.38 3.95 3.70
C SER A 68 18.62 4.43 5.13
N ASP A 69 19.57 5.36 5.35
CA ASP A 69 19.83 5.96 6.65
C ASP A 69 18.87 7.13 6.97
N GLY A 70 17.92 7.40 6.07
CA GLY A 70 16.90 8.44 6.19
C GLY A 70 17.39 9.86 5.86
N PHE A 71 18.56 9.99 5.22
CA PHE A 71 19.08 11.28 4.76
C PHE A 71 18.54 11.68 3.37
N GLY A 72 17.76 10.81 2.73
CA GLY A 72 17.22 11.02 1.40
C GLY A 72 18.24 10.85 0.27
N PRO A 73 17.79 11.00 -0.99
CA PRO A 73 18.63 10.75 -2.17
C PRO A 73 19.88 11.64 -2.27
N GLU A 74 19.83 12.85 -1.68
CA GLU A 74 20.98 13.76 -1.63
C GLU A 74 22.02 13.38 -0.57
N GLY A 75 21.63 12.53 0.41
CA GLY A 75 22.52 12.14 1.51
C GLY A 75 23.05 13.34 2.31
N PHE A 76 22.26 14.42 2.46
CA PHE A 76 22.75 15.68 3.00
C PHE A 76 22.45 15.87 4.50
N ALA A 77 21.18 15.84 4.89
CA ALA A 77 20.75 16.03 6.27
C ALA A 77 19.37 15.41 6.53
N LYS A 78 19.01 15.24 7.80
CA LYS A 78 17.68 14.82 8.23
C LYS A 78 17.26 15.50 9.53
N ILE A 79 15.97 15.50 9.83
CA ILE A 79 15.45 15.87 11.14
C ILE A 79 15.82 14.76 12.14
N ARG A 80 16.44 15.16 13.26
CA ARG A 80 16.66 14.29 14.43
C ARG A 80 15.35 14.23 15.21
N MET A 81 14.70 13.08 15.21
CA MET A 81 13.51 12.86 16.04
C MET A 81 13.89 12.88 17.53
N ASN A 82 12.96 13.29 18.38
CA ASN A 82 13.14 13.25 19.83
C ASN A 82 13.02 11.82 20.39
N GLU A 83 13.15 11.65 21.70
CA GLU A 83 13.09 10.36 22.40
C GLU A 83 11.76 9.64 22.21
N SER A 84 10.66 10.37 22.03
CA SER A 84 9.34 9.81 21.69
C SER A 84 9.12 9.62 20.18
N ASN A 85 10.20 9.64 19.40
CA ASN A 85 10.17 9.46 17.95
C ASN A 85 9.30 10.47 17.19
N ALA A 86 9.12 11.66 17.76
CA ALA A 86 8.36 12.76 17.17
C ALA A 86 9.29 13.87 16.66
N CYS A 87 8.84 14.60 15.65
CA CYS A 87 9.55 15.76 15.11
C CYS A 87 9.59 16.87 16.18
N PRO A 88 10.77 17.34 16.59
CA PRO A 88 10.88 18.37 17.61
C PRO A 88 10.35 19.74 17.17
N ILE A 89 10.18 19.96 15.87
CA ILE A 89 9.63 21.20 15.29
C ILE A 89 8.11 21.25 15.42
N LYS A 90 7.47 20.18 15.89
CA LYS A 90 6.03 20.16 16.16
C LYS A 90 5.73 20.93 17.44
N SER A 91 4.71 21.81 17.41
CA SER A 91 4.22 22.54 18.59
C SER A 91 3.40 21.61 19.51
N ALA A 92 3.08 22.10 20.73
CA ALA A 92 2.20 21.41 21.67
C ALA A 92 0.79 21.16 21.11
N GLU A 93 0.31 22.04 20.23
CA GLU A 93 -0.98 21.95 19.53
C GLU A 93 -0.93 20.94 18.36
N GLY A 94 0.21 20.29 18.11
CA GLY A 94 0.36 19.29 17.05
C GLY A 94 0.68 19.85 15.66
N LEU A 95 0.94 21.15 15.52
CA LEU A 95 1.21 21.83 14.26
C LEU A 95 2.71 21.99 14.00
N CYS A 96 3.10 22.00 12.72
CA CYS A 96 4.47 22.28 12.31
C CYS A 96 4.80 23.76 12.49
N GLN A 97 5.81 24.09 13.33
CA GLN A 97 6.19 25.49 13.58
C GLN A 97 6.81 26.16 12.35
N ILE A 98 7.51 25.42 11.48
CA ILE A 98 7.96 25.98 10.18
C ILE A 98 6.75 26.41 9.36
N HIS A 99 5.76 25.52 9.20
CA HIS A 99 4.58 25.84 8.40
C HIS A 99 3.78 27.01 8.96
N SER A 100 3.57 27.05 10.28
CA SER A 100 2.74 28.07 10.93
C SER A 100 3.41 29.45 11.04
N GLN A 101 4.74 29.52 11.16
CA GLN A 101 5.44 30.78 11.39
C GLN A 101 6.03 31.39 10.10
N VAL A 102 6.52 30.55 9.17
CA VAL A 102 7.22 31.04 7.96
C VAL A 102 6.62 30.53 6.66
N GLY A 103 5.59 29.68 6.76
CA GLY A 103 4.79 29.24 5.62
C GLY A 103 5.28 27.96 4.92
N PRO A 104 4.45 27.42 4.01
CA PRO A 104 4.69 26.13 3.35
C PRO A 104 5.94 26.11 2.48
N SER A 105 6.37 27.26 1.96
CA SER A 105 7.57 27.37 1.13
C SER A 105 8.87 27.05 1.86
N TYR A 106 8.87 26.99 3.18
CA TYR A 106 10.01 26.59 4.01
C TYR A 106 9.99 25.12 4.42
N LEU A 107 8.94 24.36 4.08
CA LEU A 107 8.92 22.95 4.37
C LEU A 107 9.96 22.18 3.51
N SER A 108 10.51 21.09 4.07
CA SER A 108 11.25 20.15 3.25
C SER A 108 10.33 19.56 2.15
N SER A 109 10.90 19.13 1.03
CA SER A 109 10.13 18.60 -0.10
C SER A 109 9.12 17.53 0.32
N ILE A 110 9.55 16.59 1.17
CA ILE A 110 8.69 15.52 1.66
C ILE A 110 7.56 16.03 2.56
N CYS A 111 7.84 16.99 3.44
CA CYS A 111 6.81 17.60 4.30
C CYS A 111 5.82 18.46 3.50
N ALA A 112 6.27 19.09 2.41
CA ALA A 112 5.43 19.89 1.53
C ALA A 112 4.50 19.03 0.65
N THR A 113 4.94 17.84 0.27
CA THR A 113 4.19 16.98 -0.66
C THR A 113 3.32 15.93 0.04
N TYR A 114 3.76 15.40 1.20
CA TYR A 114 3.00 14.37 1.92
C TYR A 114 1.56 14.81 2.22
N PRO A 115 0.56 13.94 2.02
CA PRO A 115 0.61 12.53 1.62
C PRO A 115 0.57 12.30 0.10
N ARG A 116 0.77 13.31 -0.73
CA ARG A 116 0.79 13.15 -2.19
C ARG A 116 2.01 12.36 -2.61
N VAL A 117 1.78 11.36 -3.46
CA VAL A 117 2.81 10.48 -4.01
C VAL A 117 2.83 10.70 -5.51
N PHE A 118 3.94 11.21 -6.00
CA PHE A 118 4.19 11.40 -7.42
C PHE A 118 5.09 10.26 -7.90
N ARG A 119 4.69 9.61 -8.97
CA ARG A 119 5.44 8.51 -9.59
C ARG A 119 5.58 8.77 -11.07
N SER A 120 6.73 8.44 -11.62
CA SER A 120 6.95 8.44 -13.06
C SER A 120 7.13 7.00 -13.55
N VAL A 121 6.53 6.68 -14.68
CA VAL A 121 6.73 5.44 -15.42
C VAL A 121 7.17 5.84 -16.81
N ARG A 122 8.47 5.74 -17.08
CA ARG A 122 9.09 6.17 -18.38
C ARG A 122 8.60 7.56 -18.82
N GLY A 123 8.63 8.54 -17.90
CA GLY A 123 8.24 9.92 -18.19
C GLY A 123 6.73 10.22 -18.11
N ALA A 124 5.90 9.20 -17.97
CA ALA A 124 4.48 9.37 -17.73
C ALA A 124 4.21 9.47 -16.22
N GLU A 125 3.56 10.52 -15.77
CA GLU A 125 3.29 10.73 -14.36
C GLU A 125 2.01 10.05 -13.88
N GLN A 126 2.02 9.56 -12.67
CA GLN A 126 0.85 9.06 -11.96
C GLN A 126 0.86 9.50 -10.51
N ASN A 127 -0.30 9.89 -10.01
CA ASN A 127 -0.46 10.40 -8.66
C ASN A 127 -1.28 9.44 -7.81
N ALA A 128 -0.94 9.38 -6.53
CA ALA A 128 -1.66 8.63 -5.52
C ALA A 128 -1.58 9.37 -4.18
N LEU A 129 -2.25 8.85 -3.15
CA LEU A 129 -2.05 9.31 -1.78
C LEU A 129 -1.44 8.21 -0.92
N ALA A 130 -0.56 8.57 0.00
CA ALA A 130 -0.06 7.68 1.04
C ALA A 130 -1.18 7.45 2.08
N LEU A 131 -1.67 6.22 2.15
CA LEU A 131 -2.75 5.86 3.08
C LEU A 131 -2.31 5.84 4.54
N SER A 132 -1.02 6.05 4.81
CA SER A 132 -0.48 6.30 6.15
C SER A 132 -0.95 7.65 6.75
N CYS A 133 -1.54 8.54 5.96
CA CYS A 133 -2.25 9.73 6.41
C CYS A 133 -3.74 9.38 6.67
N PRO A 134 -4.30 9.65 7.87
CA PRO A 134 -5.70 9.35 8.17
C PRO A 134 -6.70 10.00 7.22
N GLU A 135 -6.50 11.27 6.88
CA GLU A 135 -7.39 11.98 5.98
C GLU A 135 -7.29 11.47 4.54
N ALA A 136 -6.07 11.17 4.06
CA ALA A 136 -5.89 10.51 2.76
C ALA A 136 -6.59 9.13 2.73
N ALA A 137 -6.44 8.33 3.78
CA ALA A 137 -7.14 7.06 3.89
C ALA A 137 -8.67 7.23 3.86
N ARG A 138 -9.19 8.25 4.56
CA ARG A 138 -10.63 8.57 4.59
C ARG A 138 -11.15 8.94 3.21
N ILE A 139 -10.50 9.88 2.54
CA ILE A 139 -10.90 10.36 1.22
C ILE A 139 -10.83 9.25 0.17
N VAL A 140 -9.75 8.47 0.15
CA VAL A 140 -9.56 7.39 -0.82
C VAL A 140 -10.55 6.26 -0.58
N LEU A 141 -10.66 5.78 0.66
CA LEU A 141 -11.41 4.56 0.93
C LEU A 141 -12.92 4.75 0.93
N LEU A 142 -13.40 5.88 1.46
CA LEU A 142 -14.82 6.03 1.77
C LEU A 142 -15.65 6.67 0.65
N ASN A 143 -15.02 7.32 -0.31
CA ASN A 143 -15.72 7.90 -1.44
C ASN A 143 -15.96 6.85 -2.55
N PRO A 144 -17.22 6.47 -2.85
CA PRO A 144 -17.52 5.51 -3.93
C PRO A 144 -17.04 5.95 -5.32
N MET A 145 -16.79 7.25 -5.49
CA MET A 145 -16.34 7.87 -6.73
C MET A 145 -14.87 8.34 -6.67
N ALA A 146 -14.11 7.88 -5.67
CA ALA A 146 -12.72 8.31 -5.47
C ALA A 146 -11.85 8.10 -6.70
N TRP A 147 -12.09 7.01 -7.42
CA TRP A 147 -11.36 6.62 -8.62
C TRP A 147 -11.69 7.48 -9.86
N LYS A 148 -12.64 8.35 -9.84
CA LYS A 148 -12.92 9.15 -11.04
C LYS A 148 -11.64 9.86 -11.48
N GLN A 149 -11.17 9.55 -12.70
CA GLN A 149 -10.00 10.20 -13.27
C GLN A 149 -10.34 11.64 -13.59
N VAL A 150 -9.44 12.55 -13.22
CA VAL A 150 -9.51 13.96 -13.62
C VAL A 150 -8.69 14.14 -14.88
N GLU A 151 -9.19 14.89 -15.83
CA GLU A 151 -8.38 15.33 -16.97
C GLU A 151 -7.20 16.17 -16.42
N PRO A 152 -5.97 15.89 -16.88
CA PRO A 152 -4.82 16.67 -16.42
C PRO A 152 -5.05 18.16 -16.73
N PRO A 153 -4.66 19.07 -15.81
CA PRO A 153 -4.66 20.48 -16.11
C PRO A 153 -3.83 20.77 -17.36
N ALA A 154 -4.23 21.79 -18.13
CA ALA A 154 -3.44 22.21 -19.27
C ALA A 154 -2.00 22.50 -18.81
N PRO A 155 -0.95 22.06 -19.52
CA PRO A 155 0.40 22.34 -19.10
C PRO A 155 0.59 23.83 -18.94
N THR A 156 1.02 24.23 -17.76
CA THR A 156 1.51 25.59 -17.51
C THR A 156 2.70 25.79 -18.45
N SER A 157 2.63 26.83 -19.25
CA SER A 157 3.59 27.19 -20.29
C SER A 157 5.04 27.06 -19.77
N GLY A 158 5.78 26.10 -20.29
CA GLY A 158 7.23 25.95 -20.05
C GLY A 158 7.74 24.53 -19.82
N GLU A 159 6.90 23.57 -19.46
CA GLU A 159 7.32 22.17 -19.32
C GLU A 159 6.97 21.37 -20.58
N THR A 160 7.95 21.21 -21.47
CA THR A 160 7.86 20.27 -22.57
C THR A 160 8.05 18.86 -22.01
N TYR A 161 6.95 18.12 -21.84
CA TYR A 161 7.02 16.67 -21.72
C TYR A 161 7.61 16.15 -23.04
N SER A 162 8.75 15.47 -22.99
CA SER A 162 9.38 14.93 -24.18
C SER A 162 8.44 13.91 -24.82
N GLU A 163 7.95 14.21 -26.01
CA GLU A 163 7.11 13.31 -26.84
C GLU A 163 7.87 12.06 -27.32
N ASP A 164 9.17 11.96 -27.02
CA ASP A 164 10.11 11.01 -27.61
C ASP A 164 10.48 9.82 -26.71
N LEU A 165 9.64 9.44 -25.71
CA LEU A 165 9.94 8.23 -24.95
C LEU A 165 9.40 7.00 -25.69
N PRO A 166 10.28 6.09 -26.14
CA PRO A 166 9.86 4.85 -26.78
C PRO A 166 8.89 4.08 -25.87
N ASN A 167 7.76 3.62 -26.42
CA ASN A 167 6.75 2.79 -25.78
C ASN A 167 5.87 3.48 -24.68
N SER A 168 5.76 4.81 -24.63
CA SER A 168 4.86 5.47 -23.68
C SER A 168 3.39 5.10 -23.92
N SER A 169 2.96 4.95 -25.18
CA SER A 169 1.61 4.52 -25.58
C SER A 169 1.23 3.15 -25.00
N VAL A 170 2.14 2.19 -25.06
CA VAL A 170 1.96 0.83 -24.52
C VAL A 170 1.81 0.84 -23.00
N LEU A 171 2.62 1.61 -22.30
CA LEU A 171 2.53 1.69 -20.83
C LEU A 171 1.17 2.26 -20.37
N TRP A 172 0.65 3.24 -21.14
CA TRP A 172 -0.69 3.78 -20.89
C TRP A 172 -1.79 2.77 -21.20
N ALA A 173 -1.64 2.00 -22.28
CA ALA A 173 -2.58 0.93 -22.62
C ALA A 173 -2.59 -0.14 -21.49
N ILE A 174 -1.43 -0.63 -21.07
CA ILE A 174 -1.31 -1.57 -19.95
C ILE A 174 -1.95 -0.98 -18.68
N ARG A 175 -1.64 0.28 -18.35
CA ARG A 175 -2.21 0.96 -17.18
C ARG A 175 -3.74 1.01 -17.25
N SER A 176 -4.28 1.36 -18.41
CA SER A 176 -5.73 1.45 -18.62
C SER A 176 -6.40 0.09 -18.45
N VAL A 177 -5.83 -0.98 -19.02
CA VAL A 177 -6.36 -2.35 -18.85
C VAL A 177 -6.30 -2.77 -17.38
N VAL A 178 -5.18 -2.54 -16.67
CA VAL A 178 -5.04 -2.84 -15.24
C VAL A 178 -6.14 -2.17 -14.42
N LEU A 179 -6.39 -0.88 -14.65
CA LEU A 179 -7.40 -0.13 -13.91
C LEU A 179 -8.82 -0.57 -14.29
N ASN A 180 -9.07 -0.87 -15.56
CA ASN A 180 -10.35 -1.41 -16.03
C ASN A 180 -10.64 -2.78 -15.38
N ILE A 181 -9.66 -3.67 -15.29
CA ILE A 181 -9.82 -4.97 -14.62
C ILE A 181 -10.27 -4.76 -13.17
N VAL A 182 -9.55 -3.92 -12.41
CA VAL A 182 -9.85 -3.72 -10.97
C VAL A 182 -11.21 -3.04 -10.77
N SER A 183 -11.62 -2.17 -11.69
CA SER A 183 -12.90 -1.44 -11.61
C SER A 183 -14.09 -2.23 -12.16
N ASN A 184 -13.88 -3.36 -12.84
CA ASN A 184 -14.94 -4.14 -13.50
C ASN A 184 -15.77 -4.93 -12.48
N ARG A 185 -16.81 -4.30 -11.94
CA ARG A 185 -17.72 -4.90 -10.95
C ARG A 185 -18.64 -6.01 -11.49
N ALA A 186 -18.56 -6.36 -12.78
CA ALA A 186 -19.23 -7.56 -13.29
C ALA A 186 -18.64 -8.84 -12.68
N TYR A 187 -17.38 -8.78 -12.22
CA TYR A 187 -16.70 -9.87 -11.55
C TYR A 187 -16.46 -9.56 -10.06
N PRO A 188 -16.54 -10.57 -9.16
CA PRO A 188 -16.16 -10.38 -7.77
C PRO A 188 -14.66 -10.03 -7.67
N LEU A 189 -14.27 -9.27 -6.64
CA LEU A 189 -12.92 -8.69 -6.51
C LEU A 189 -11.79 -9.72 -6.61
N TRP A 190 -11.99 -10.93 -6.06
CA TRP A 190 -10.99 -11.99 -6.14
C TRP A 190 -10.75 -12.48 -7.58
N GLN A 191 -11.79 -12.56 -8.43
CA GLN A 191 -11.62 -12.89 -9.85
C GLN A 191 -10.89 -11.77 -10.60
N ARG A 192 -11.24 -10.50 -10.33
CA ARG A 192 -10.51 -9.34 -10.90
C ARG A 192 -9.02 -9.39 -10.59
N LEU A 193 -8.65 -9.76 -9.37
CA LEU A 193 -7.24 -9.93 -9.00
C LEU A 193 -6.59 -11.12 -9.74
N LEU A 194 -7.28 -12.22 -9.96
CA LEU A 194 -6.74 -13.32 -10.77
C LEU A 194 -6.60 -12.94 -12.25
N HIS A 195 -7.52 -12.15 -12.80
CA HIS A 195 -7.37 -11.59 -14.15
C HIS A 195 -6.10 -10.74 -14.26
N LEU A 196 -5.79 -9.91 -13.24
CA LEU A 196 -4.51 -9.19 -13.19
C LEU A 196 -3.31 -10.14 -13.22
N GLY A 197 -3.37 -11.24 -12.48
CA GLY A 197 -2.30 -12.23 -12.47
C GLY A 197 -2.10 -12.90 -13.82
N VAL A 198 -3.18 -13.22 -14.54
CA VAL A 198 -3.11 -13.75 -15.92
C VAL A 198 -2.47 -12.72 -16.86
N LEU A 199 -2.91 -11.47 -16.80
CA LEU A 199 -2.31 -10.39 -17.58
C LEU A 199 -0.80 -10.27 -17.31
N CYS A 200 -0.39 -10.30 -16.04
CA CYS A 200 1.03 -10.21 -15.67
C CYS A 200 1.85 -11.38 -16.24
N GLN A 201 1.31 -12.61 -16.22
CA GLN A 201 1.98 -13.77 -16.85
C GLN A 201 2.11 -13.62 -18.37
N GLN A 202 1.09 -13.06 -19.03
CA GLN A 202 1.15 -12.80 -20.47
C GLN A 202 2.15 -11.70 -20.82
N LEU A 203 2.23 -10.64 -19.99
CA LEU A 203 3.24 -9.59 -20.16
C LEU A 203 4.67 -10.11 -19.97
N ASP A 204 4.91 -11.00 -18.99
CA ASP A 204 6.23 -11.61 -18.76
C ASP A 204 6.63 -12.60 -19.87
N ALA A 205 5.69 -13.09 -20.67
CA ALA A 205 5.97 -13.94 -21.84
C ALA A 205 6.38 -13.13 -23.09
N LEU A 206 6.22 -11.81 -23.06
CA LEU A 206 6.67 -10.93 -24.14
C LEU A 206 8.18 -10.68 -24.06
N PRO A 207 8.79 -10.23 -25.17
CA PRO A 207 10.17 -9.75 -25.15
C PRO A 207 10.38 -8.64 -24.11
N PRO A 208 11.61 -8.48 -23.60
CA PRO A 208 11.94 -7.37 -22.69
C PRO A 208 11.49 -6.02 -23.24
N ASP A 209 11.16 -5.10 -22.36
CA ASP A 209 10.66 -3.75 -22.67
C ASP A 209 9.28 -3.68 -23.34
N TRP A 210 8.61 -4.82 -23.50
CA TRP A 210 7.24 -4.91 -24.06
C TRP A 210 7.09 -4.12 -25.36
N PRO A 211 7.62 -4.61 -26.49
CA PRO A 211 7.51 -3.93 -27.76
C PRO A 211 6.06 -3.61 -28.11
N GLU A 212 5.80 -2.47 -28.75
CA GLU A 212 4.46 -1.91 -28.91
C GLU A 212 3.48 -2.84 -29.63
N VAL A 213 3.93 -3.48 -30.69
CA VAL A 213 3.06 -4.36 -31.51
C VAL A 213 2.65 -5.60 -30.73
N GLU A 214 3.63 -6.26 -30.10
CA GLU A 214 3.42 -7.48 -29.31
C GLU A 214 2.57 -7.21 -28.06
N ALA A 215 2.85 -6.11 -27.39
CA ALA A 215 2.12 -5.72 -26.20
C ALA A 215 0.66 -5.32 -26.54
N SER A 216 0.44 -4.54 -27.61
CA SER A 216 -0.91 -4.19 -28.07
C SER A 216 -1.69 -5.44 -28.42
N LYS A 217 -1.10 -6.39 -29.16
CA LYS A 217 -1.72 -7.67 -29.48
C LYS A 217 -2.06 -8.47 -28.21
N CYS A 218 -1.13 -8.53 -27.25
CA CYS A 218 -1.36 -9.21 -25.98
C CYS A 218 -2.57 -8.62 -25.24
N LEU A 219 -2.70 -7.29 -25.18
CA LEU A 219 -3.82 -6.62 -24.51
C LEU A 219 -5.14 -6.88 -25.24
N ASP A 220 -5.16 -6.82 -26.59
CA ASP A 220 -6.35 -7.12 -27.40
C ASP A 220 -6.81 -8.56 -27.23
N ASP A 221 -5.86 -9.52 -27.18
CA ASP A 221 -6.14 -10.93 -26.96
C ASP A 221 -6.65 -11.17 -25.54
N PHE A 222 -6.07 -10.50 -24.53
CA PHE A 222 -6.55 -10.53 -23.15
C PHE A 222 -7.96 -10.00 -23.02
N ASP A 223 -8.26 -8.80 -23.55
CA ASP A 223 -9.60 -8.19 -23.48
C ASP A 223 -10.65 -9.09 -24.15
N ARG A 224 -10.29 -9.75 -25.24
CA ARG A 224 -11.15 -10.69 -25.94
C ARG A 224 -11.47 -11.92 -25.11
N THR A 225 -10.44 -12.52 -24.44
CA THR A 225 -10.62 -13.70 -23.57
C THR A 225 -11.40 -13.38 -22.28
N VAL A 226 -11.37 -12.13 -21.82
CA VAL A 226 -12.24 -11.65 -20.74
C VAL A 226 -13.67 -11.48 -21.24
N ALA A 227 -13.84 -10.87 -22.41
CA ALA A 227 -15.16 -10.52 -22.95
C ALA A 227 -15.97 -11.77 -23.36
N ASP A 228 -15.33 -12.78 -23.93
CA ASP A 228 -15.97 -14.04 -24.35
C ASP A 228 -16.12 -15.06 -23.20
N GLY A 229 -15.63 -14.72 -22.00
CA GLY A 229 -15.70 -15.57 -20.81
C GLY A 229 -14.72 -16.75 -20.80
N THR A 230 -13.77 -16.81 -21.73
CA THR A 230 -12.74 -17.88 -21.77
C THR A 230 -11.85 -17.86 -20.53
N LEU A 231 -11.66 -16.68 -19.91
CA LEU A 231 -11.00 -16.51 -18.61
C LEU A 231 -11.95 -16.72 -17.42
N SER A 232 -13.14 -17.31 -17.64
CA SER A 232 -14.02 -17.62 -16.53
C SER A 232 -13.37 -18.69 -15.66
N PHE A 233 -13.04 -18.35 -14.42
CA PHE A 233 -12.58 -19.31 -13.45
C PHE A 233 -13.79 -20.09 -12.95
N ASP A 234 -13.73 -21.42 -13.10
CA ASP A 234 -14.70 -22.30 -12.45
C ASP A 234 -14.60 -22.09 -10.95
N MET A 235 -15.64 -21.50 -10.38
CA MET A 235 -15.68 -21.11 -8.96
C MET A 235 -15.57 -22.31 -8.02
N ASP A 236 -15.94 -23.52 -8.48
CA ASP A 236 -15.87 -24.73 -7.69
C ASP A 236 -14.48 -25.38 -7.74
N SER A 237 -13.72 -25.11 -8.81
CA SER A 237 -12.34 -25.61 -8.97
C SER A 237 -11.32 -24.86 -8.14
N VAL A 238 -11.57 -23.58 -7.80
CA VAL A 238 -10.63 -22.77 -7.02
C VAL A 238 -10.70 -23.17 -5.55
N SER A 239 -9.61 -23.69 -5.00
CA SER A 239 -9.51 -24.09 -3.60
C SER A 239 -9.71 -22.90 -2.65
N VAL A 240 -10.36 -23.16 -1.52
CA VAL A 240 -10.49 -22.22 -0.41
C VAL A 240 -9.90 -22.86 0.84
N ASP A 241 -8.91 -22.20 1.42
CA ASP A 241 -8.26 -22.68 2.64
C ASP A 241 -8.06 -21.52 3.62
N PRO A 242 -9.02 -21.29 4.54
CA PRO A 242 -8.89 -20.25 5.55
C PRO A 242 -7.70 -20.43 6.49
N SER A 243 -7.19 -21.67 6.65
CA SER A 243 -6.00 -21.94 7.46
C SER A 243 -4.75 -21.43 6.77
N ALA A 244 -4.60 -21.72 5.47
CA ALA A 244 -3.49 -21.19 4.67
C ALA A 244 -3.54 -19.66 4.57
N GLN A 245 -4.75 -19.08 4.45
CA GLN A 245 -4.93 -17.62 4.48
C GLN A 245 -4.42 -17.01 5.79
N LEU A 246 -4.88 -17.56 6.93
CA LEU A 246 -4.49 -17.05 8.24
C LEU A 246 -3.00 -17.24 8.50
N ASP A 247 -2.43 -18.41 8.16
CA ASP A 247 -0.99 -18.65 8.30
C ASP A 247 -0.16 -17.65 7.49
N ALA A 248 -0.55 -17.39 6.24
CA ALA A 248 0.11 -16.38 5.42
C ALA A 248 -0.01 -14.97 6.00
N VAL A 249 -1.21 -14.58 6.49
CA VAL A 249 -1.43 -13.26 7.14
C VAL A 249 -0.54 -13.11 8.37
N LEU A 250 -0.48 -14.12 9.23
CA LEU A 250 0.35 -14.09 10.44
C LEU A 250 1.84 -13.97 10.12
N ARG A 251 2.32 -14.70 9.10
CA ARG A 251 3.72 -14.64 8.67
C ARG A 251 4.05 -13.31 7.99
N LEU A 252 3.17 -12.80 7.13
CA LEU A 252 3.36 -11.49 6.48
C LEU A 252 3.37 -10.36 7.53
N ALA A 253 2.45 -10.40 8.50
CA ALA A 253 2.45 -9.45 9.61
C ALA A 253 3.71 -9.58 10.48
N GLY A 254 4.25 -10.79 10.64
CA GLY A 254 5.50 -11.07 11.36
C GLY A 254 6.76 -10.57 10.66
N LEU A 255 6.71 -10.17 9.38
CA LEU A 255 7.85 -9.56 8.68
C LEU A 255 8.20 -8.16 9.20
N MET A 256 7.33 -7.55 9.98
CA MET A 256 7.58 -6.28 10.62
C MET A 256 8.64 -6.45 11.71
N GLY A 257 9.87 -6.18 11.35
CA GLY A 257 11.03 -6.21 12.25
C GLY A 257 11.37 -4.83 12.81
N LYS A 258 12.59 -4.68 13.33
CA LYS A 258 13.12 -3.43 13.93
C LYS A 258 13.08 -2.19 13.00
N LYS A 259 12.93 -2.37 11.69
CA LYS A 259 12.86 -1.28 10.70
C LYS A 259 11.43 -0.77 10.46
N SER A 260 10.41 -1.40 11.03
CA SER A 260 9.02 -1.00 10.84
C SER A 260 8.62 0.14 11.78
N ILE A 261 7.77 1.02 11.29
CA ILE A 261 7.16 2.08 12.09
C ILE A 261 5.97 1.48 12.84
N ILE A 262 6.17 1.10 14.08
CA ILE A 262 5.09 0.58 14.93
C ILE A 262 4.56 1.73 15.78
N THR A 263 3.28 2.06 15.58
CA THR A 263 2.60 3.12 16.33
C THR A 263 1.65 2.51 17.35
N PRO A 264 1.29 3.22 18.46
CA PRO A 264 0.27 2.75 19.40
C PRO A 264 -1.04 2.41 18.70
N ARG A 265 -1.44 3.19 17.71
CA ARG A 265 -2.64 2.99 16.90
C ARG A 265 -2.60 1.68 16.09
N PHE A 266 -1.40 1.27 15.63
CA PHE A 266 -1.23 -0.04 14.99
C PHE A 266 -1.28 -1.19 15.98
N VAL A 267 -0.71 -1.02 17.17
CA VAL A 267 -0.80 -2.00 18.26
C VAL A 267 -2.26 -2.27 18.63
N GLU A 268 -3.09 -1.23 18.77
CA GLU A 268 -4.55 -1.37 18.96
C GLU A 268 -5.20 -2.21 17.86
N CYS A 269 -4.83 -2.01 16.60
CA CYS A 269 -5.35 -2.81 15.48
C CYS A 269 -4.91 -4.27 15.55
N ILE A 270 -3.68 -4.55 15.96
CA ILE A 270 -3.17 -5.91 16.16
C ILE A 270 -3.88 -6.60 17.32
N ASP A 271 -4.12 -5.91 18.43
CA ASP A 271 -4.83 -6.46 19.57
C ASP A 271 -6.31 -6.73 19.25
N ALA A 272 -6.93 -5.83 18.49
CA ALA A 272 -8.26 -6.08 17.94
C ALA A 272 -8.26 -7.28 16.97
N PHE A 273 -7.25 -7.40 16.07
CA PHE A 273 -7.11 -8.55 15.20
C PHE A 273 -7.01 -9.85 16.00
N LYS A 274 -6.11 -9.92 16.98
CA LYS A 274 -5.94 -11.09 17.86
C LYS A 274 -7.26 -11.46 18.56
N THR A 275 -7.92 -10.48 19.18
CA THR A 275 -9.21 -10.67 19.85
C THR A 275 -10.27 -11.22 18.88
N GLY A 276 -10.34 -10.65 17.67
CA GLY A 276 -11.35 -11.01 16.67
C GLY A 276 -11.20 -12.40 16.08
N ILE A 277 -9.98 -12.93 16.03
CA ILE A 277 -9.71 -14.33 15.62
C ILE A 277 -9.77 -15.31 16.80
N GLY A 278 -10.03 -14.80 18.02
CA GLY A 278 -10.13 -15.61 19.23
C GLY A 278 -8.78 -16.01 19.85
N TYR A 279 -7.69 -15.26 19.54
CA TYR A 279 -6.39 -15.50 20.17
C TYR A 279 -6.46 -15.24 21.69
N GLY A 280 -5.99 -16.20 22.49
CA GLY A 280 -6.00 -16.10 23.94
C GLY A 280 -5.33 -17.31 24.61
N PRO A 281 -5.28 -17.38 25.94
CA PRO A 281 -4.52 -18.41 26.66
C PRO A 281 -4.91 -19.86 26.32
N THR A 282 -6.15 -20.09 25.90
CA THR A 282 -6.69 -21.43 25.57
C THR A 282 -6.79 -21.68 24.06
N ALA A 283 -6.53 -20.69 23.20
CA ALA A 283 -6.71 -20.78 21.75
C ALA A 283 -5.45 -20.25 21.04
N THR A 284 -4.41 -21.08 20.98
CA THR A 284 -3.11 -20.76 20.41
C THR A 284 -2.76 -21.59 19.17
N THR A 285 -3.56 -22.61 18.84
CA THR A 285 -3.32 -23.45 17.64
C THR A 285 -3.89 -22.79 16.40
N LEU A 286 -3.22 -22.99 15.26
CA LEU A 286 -3.71 -22.47 13.98
C LEU A 286 -5.14 -22.93 13.69
N ALA A 287 -5.49 -24.16 14.05
CA ALA A 287 -6.84 -24.71 13.84
C ALA A 287 -7.92 -23.95 14.63
N SER A 288 -7.67 -23.64 15.91
CA SER A 288 -8.61 -22.87 16.73
C SER A 288 -8.77 -21.42 16.24
N LEU A 289 -7.65 -20.79 15.86
CA LEU A 289 -7.66 -19.42 15.31
C LEU A 289 -8.32 -19.34 13.93
N THR A 290 -8.18 -20.39 13.10
CA THR A 290 -8.85 -20.47 11.80
C THR A 290 -10.37 -20.46 11.93
N ALA A 291 -10.93 -21.15 12.94
CA ALA A 291 -12.36 -21.13 13.18
C ALA A 291 -12.86 -19.71 13.56
N GLY A 292 -12.11 -19.00 14.40
CA GLY A 292 -12.37 -17.60 14.75
C GLY A 292 -12.26 -16.67 13.53
N TYR A 293 -11.19 -16.79 12.77
CA TYR A 293 -10.95 -16.03 11.53
C TYR A 293 -12.09 -16.21 10.51
N LYS A 294 -12.50 -17.48 10.29
CA LYS A 294 -13.64 -17.78 9.40
C LYS A 294 -14.92 -17.16 9.90
N THR A 295 -15.20 -17.26 11.20
CA THR A 295 -16.39 -16.65 11.80
C THR A 295 -16.39 -15.13 11.67
N ALA A 296 -15.25 -14.49 11.93
CA ALA A 296 -15.06 -13.05 11.76
C ALA A 296 -15.33 -12.62 10.31
N HIS A 297 -14.78 -13.39 9.34
CA HIS A 297 -15.03 -13.15 7.93
C HIS A 297 -16.52 -13.27 7.57
N ASP A 298 -17.15 -14.42 7.87
CA ASP A 298 -18.48 -14.74 7.34
C ASP A 298 -19.58 -13.88 8.01
N ARG A 299 -19.44 -13.55 9.31
CA ARG A 299 -20.46 -12.85 10.08
C ARG A 299 -20.31 -11.33 10.11
N PHE A 300 -19.12 -10.80 9.96
CA PHE A 300 -18.88 -9.37 10.19
C PHE A 300 -18.18 -8.70 9.01
N PHE A 301 -17.07 -9.25 8.51
CA PHE A 301 -16.31 -8.67 7.40
C PHE A 301 -17.09 -8.71 6.08
N ALA A 302 -17.53 -9.88 5.63
CA ALA A 302 -18.18 -10.02 4.33
C ALA A 302 -19.51 -9.24 4.23
N PRO A 303 -20.41 -9.26 5.23
CA PRO A 303 -21.62 -8.42 5.20
C PRO A 303 -21.33 -6.92 5.13
N PHE A 304 -20.25 -6.45 5.77
CA PHE A 304 -19.86 -5.05 5.73
C PHE A 304 -19.33 -4.67 4.34
N PHE A 305 -18.35 -5.40 3.81
CA PHE A 305 -17.75 -5.08 2.52
C PHE A 305 -18.67 -5.35 1.32
N ASN A 306 -19.67 -6.22 1.46
CA ASN A 306 -20.72 -6.37 0.44
C ASN A 306 -21.59 -5.09 0.31
N ARG A 307 -21.76 -4.35 1.40
CA ARG A 307 -22.44 -3.03 1.40
C ARG A 307 -21.52 -1.88 0.95
N HIS A 308 -20.20 -2.08 1.07
CA HIS A 308 -19.18 -1.08 0.77
C HIS A 308 -18.09 -1.64 -0.18
N PRO A 309 -18.48 -2.17 -1.38
CA PRO A 309 -17.55 -2.87 -2.27
C PRO A 309 -16.43 -1.96 -2.82
N HIS A 310 -16.68 -0.66 -2.85
CA HIS A 310 -15.71 0.35 -3.31
C HIS A 310 -14.48 0.48 -2.41
N ILE A 311 -14.57 0.16 -1.12
CA ILE A 311 -13.48 0.41 -0.17
C ILE A 311 -12.22 -0.40 -0.55
N LEU A 312 -12.35 -1.71 -0.75
CA LEU A 312 -11.22 -2.57 -1.13
C LEU A 312 -10.78 -2.32 -2.58
N GLU A 313 -11.71 -1.94 -3.46
CA GLU A 313 -11.41 -1.53 -4.83
C GLU A 313 -10.56 -0.25 -4.84
N ASN A 314 -10.96 0.78 -4.10
CA ASN A 314 -10.21 2.03 -3.98
C ASN A 314 -8.83 1.83 -3.33
N TYR A 315 -8.73 0.96 -2.31
CA TYR A 315 -7.46 0.55 -1.74
C TYR A 315 -6.50 -0.02 -2.79
N LEU A 316 -7.00 -0.96 -3.61
CA LEU A 316 -6.20 -1.59 -4.66
C LEU A 316 -5.78 -0.60 -5.74
N ILE A 317 -6.69 0.23 -6.24
CA ILE A 317 -6.40 1.23 -7.26
C ILE A 317 -5.33 2.20 -6.76
N ASN A 318 -5.47 2.72 -5.54
CA ASN A 318 -4.47 3.61 -4.96
C ASN A 318 -3.11 2.91 -4.77
N THR A 319 -3.11 1.63 -4.34
CA THR A 319 -1.88 0.84 -4.20
C THR A 319 -1.21 0.59 -5.55
N ILE A 320 -1.98 0.25 -6.60
CA ILE A 320 -1.50 0.08 -7.97
C ILE A 320 -0.79 1.34 -8.47
N LEU A 321 -1.38 2.50 -8.27
CA LEU A 321 -0.80 3.78 -8.67
C LEU A 321 0.44 4.12 -7.83
N ARG A 322 0.36 3.98 -6.52
CA ARG A 322 1.45 4.28 -5.59
C ARG A 322 2.69 3.40 -5.84
N CYS A 323 2.49 2.10 -6.08
CA CYS A 323 3.55 1.12 -6.29
C CYS A 323 3.99 0.99 -7.75
N ARG A 324 3.39 1.75 -8.69
CA ARG A 324 3.69 1.67 -10.13
C ARG A 324 3.40 0.29 -10.75
N PHE A 325 2.52 -0.49 -10.14
CA PHE A 325 2.14 -1.80 -10.66
C PHE A 325 1.62 -1.71 -12.11
N PRO A 326 1.97 -2.58 -13.05
CA PRO A 326 2.89 -3.73 -12.91
C PRO A 326 4.34 -3.40 -13.29
N PHE A 327 4.73 -2.14 -13.37
CA PHE A 327 6.00 -1.67 -13.93
C PHE A 327 7.18 -1.74 -12.96
N GLY A 328 6.92 -1.95 -11.65
CA GLY A 328 7.92 -2.07 -10.61
C GLY A 328 8.58 -0.77 -10.17
N PRO A 329 9.59 -0.86 -9.29
CA PRO A 329 10.31 0.27 -8.79
C PRO A 329 11.06 1.02 -9.89
N ASP A 330 11.37 2.31 -9.66
CA ASP A 330 12.16 3.13 -10.56
C ASP A 330 13.62 2.76 -10.41
N ASP A 331 13.98 1.63 -10.99
CA ASP A 331 15.35 1.19 -10.94
C ASP A 331 16.16 1.98 -11.98
N LYS A 332 17.09 2.81 -11.47
CA LYS A 332 18.13 3.40 -12.30
C LYS A 332 19.05 2.33 -12.89
N ASN A 333 18.96 1.11 -12.39
CA ASN A 333 19.67 -0.07 -12.85
C ASN A 333 18.79 -0.82 -13.85
N ARG A 334 18.89 -0.44 -15.12
CA ARG A 334 18.12 -1.01 -16.26
C ARG A 334 18.42 -2.48 -16.56
N ASP A 335 19.35 -3.10 -15.83
CA ASP A 335 19.82 -4.47 -16.08
C ASP A 335 19.01 -5.55 -15.33
N ALA A 336 18.14 -5.18 -14.39
CA ALA A 336 17.24 -6.14 -13.74
C ALA A 336 16.04 -6.43 -14.64
N VAL A 337 15.92 -7.66 -15.09
CA VAL A 337 14.72 -8.14 -15.80
C VAL A 337 13.52 -7.95 -14.85
N HIS A 338 12.68 -6.99 -15.17
CA HIS A 338 11.50 -6.69 -14.39
C HIS A 338 10.41 -7.73 -14.71
N SER A 339 9.76 -8.28 -13.69
CA SER A 339 8.68 -9.26 -13.84
C SER A 339 7.35 -8.70 -13.30
N ALA A 340 6.37 -8.57 -14.20
CA ALA A 340 5.01 -8.18 -13.84
C ALA A 340 4.37 -9.19 -12.88
N THR A 341 4.70 -10.48 -13.01
CA THR A 341 4.26 -11.54 -12.07
C THR A 341 4.83 -11.36 -10.67
N ARG A 342 6.09 -10.91 -10.55
CA ARG A 342 6.68 -10.55 -9.25
C ARG A 342 5.90 -9.41 -8.59
N GLU A 343 5.58 -8.36 -9.35
CA GLU A 343 4.78 -7.24 -8.85
C GLU A 343 3.37 -7.68 -8.46
N PHE A 344 2.77 -8.59 -9.23
CA PHE A 344 1.49 -9.20 -8.88
C PHE A 344 1.56 -9.96 -7.55
N THR A 345 2.58 -10.79 -7.34
CA THR A 345 2.79 -11.51 -6.09
C THR A 345 2.92 -10.55 -4.91
N THR A 346 3.66 -9.47 -5.08
CA THR A 346 3.81 -8.41 -4.08
C THR A 346 2.49 -7.69 -3.78
N LEU A 347 1.70 -7.37 -4.82
CA LEU A 347 0.37 -6.77 -4.66
C LEU A 347 -0.57 -7.69 -3.87
N ILE A 348 -0.56 -9.00 -4.18
CA ILE A 348 -1.36 -10.01 -3.46
C ILE A 348 -0.92 -10.11 -2.00
N ALA A 349 0.38 -10.05 -1.70
CA ALA A 349 0.87 -10.04 -0.33
C ALA A 349 0.35 -8.83 0.46
N HIS A 350 0.48 -7.62 -0.09
CA HIS A 350 -0.06 -6.40 0.52
C HIS A 350 -1.58 -6.49 0.74
N PHE A 351 -2.31 -6.92 -0.28
CA PHE A 351 -3.77 -7.05 -0.18
C PHE A 351 -4.18 -8.11 0.84
N SER A 352 -3.49 -9.25 0.88
CA SER A 352 -3.82 -10.36 1.79
C SER A 352 -3.60 -9.99 3.25
N VAL A 353 -2.48 -9.35 3.60
CA VAL A 353 -2.22 -8.92 4.97
C VAL A 353 -3.21 -7.84 5.40
N MET A 354 -3.49 -6.85 4.56
CA MET A 354 -4.45 -5.78 4.86
C MET A 354 -5.85 -6.35 5.08
N ARG A 355 -6.30 -7.21 4.17
CA ARG A 355 -7.60 -7.87 4.26
C ARG A 355 -7.69 -8.77 5.50
N GLY A 356 -6.63 -9.52 5.80
CA GLY A 356 -6.56 -10.39 6.97
C GLY A 356 -6.69 -9.60 8.27
N LEU A 357 -6.00 -8.48 8.42
CA LEU A 357 -6.12 -7.57 9.56
C LEU A 357 -7.55 -7.06 9.70
N LEU A 358 -8.16 -6.59 8.61
CA LEU A 358 -9.56 -6.13 8.60
C LEU A 358 -10.56 -7.22 8.99
N ILE A 359 -10.31 -8.49 8.63
CA ILE A 359 -11.16 -9.61 9.05
C ILE A 359 -11.11 -9.77 10.58
N GLY A 360 -9.92 -9.79 11.16
CA GLY A 360 -9.78 -9.90 12.62
C GLY A 360 -10.39 -8.70 13.36
N VAL A 361 -10.11 -7.47 12.90
CA VAL A 361 -10.70 -6.25 13.49
C VAL A 361 -12.23 -6.29 13.40
N ALA A 362 -12.81 -6.75 12.28
CA ALA A 362 -14.25 -6.93 12.14
C ALA A 362 -14.80 -7.95 13.15
N GLY A 363 -14.05 -9.03 13.41
CA GLY A 363 -14.37 -10.03 14.42
C GLY A 363 -14.41 -9.49 15.85
N ALA A 364 -13.48 -8.58 16.20
CA ALA A 364 -13.43 -7.93 17.50
C ALA A 364 -14.62 -6.98 17.72
N HIS A 365 -14.91 -6.15 16.73
CA HIS A 365 -15.98 -5.14 16.84
C HIS A 365 -17.36 -5.69 16.46
N ARG A 366 -17.45 -6.86 15.84
CA ARG A 366 -18.72 -7.54 15.52
C ARG A 366 -19.72 -6.61 14.82
N GLY A 367 -20.96 -6.49 15.35
CA GLY A 367 -22.00 -5.62 14.81
C GLY A 367 -21.66 -4.12 14.87
N GLY A 368 -20.70 -3.71 15.68
CA GLY A 368 -20.18 -2.35 15.76
C GLY A 368 -19.05 -2.02 14.75
N PHE A 369 -18.62 -2.98 13.91
CA PHE A 369 -17.60 -2.72 12.90
C PHE A 369 -18.04 -1.65 11.90
N SER A 370 -17.20 -0.66 11.67
CA SER A 370 -17.55 0.57 10.95
C SER A 370 -16.43 1.05 10.03
N THR A 371 -16.72 2.06 9.21
CA THR A 371 -15.74 2.72 8.35
C THR A 371 -14.60 3.36 9.13
N ALA A 372 -14.83 3.82 10.37
CA ALA A 372 -13.77 4.34 11.23
C ALA A 372 -12.72 3.27 11.56
N HIS A 373 -13.14 2.04 11.88
CA HIS A 373 -12.23 0.91 12.10
C HIS A 373 -11.47 0.53 10.83
N VAL A 374 -12.11 0.62 9.66
CA VAL A 374 -11.43 0.39 8.37
C VAL A 374 -10.34 1.44 8.13
N VAL A 375 -10.66 2.73 8.28
CA VAL A 375 -9.70 3.82 8.11
C VAL A 375 -8.54 3.67 9.09
N GLN A 376 -8.81 3.40 10.38
CA GLN A 376 -7.79 3.20 11.39
C GLN A 376 -6.86 2.03 11.04
N THR A 377 -7.43 0.89 10.65
CA THR A 377 -6.63 -0.31 10.31
C THR A 377 -5.79 -0.07 9.07
N VAL A 378 -6.38 0.44 7.99
CA VAL A 378 -5.65 0.68 6.73
C VAL A 378 -4.57 1.74 6.94
N GLN A 379 -4.88 2.85 7.60
CA GLN A 379 -3.94 3.93 7.85
C GLN A 379 -2.73 3.47 8.68
N SER A 380 -2.97 2.83 9.82
CA SER A 380 -1.87 2.42 10.71
C SER A 380 -1.05 1.27 10.13
N ALA A 381 -1.69 0.32 9.44
CA ALA A 381 -0.98 -0.75 8.72
C ALA A 381 -0.17 -0.19 7.54
N SER A 382 -0.71 0.75 6.76
CA SER A 382 0.05 1.42 5.69
C SER A 382 1.26 2.17 6.24
N LYS A 383 1.17 2.75 7.43
CA LYS A 383 2.31 3.40 8.09
C LYS A 383 3.43 2.40 8.41
N CYS A 384 3.08 1.16 8.76
CA CYS A 384 4.03 0.09 9.01
C CYS A 384 4.61 -0.52 7.73
N PHE A 385 3.75 -0.93 6.79
CA PHE A 385 4.16 -1.71 5.62
C PHE A 385 4.71 -0.84 4.49
N ASP A 386 4.05 0.29 4.19
CA ASP A 386 4.36 1.10 3.02
C ASP A 386 5.65 1.91 3.18
N HIS A 387 6.08 2.14 4.42
CA HIS A 387 7.33 2.81 4.75
C HIS A 387 8.47 1.84 5.14
N HIS A 388 8.23 0.54 5.07
CA HIS A 388 9.27 -0.48 5.26
C HIS A 388 9.93 -0.82 3.91
N PRO A 389 11.19 -0.40 3.67
CA PRO A 389 11.79 -0.47 2.34
C PRO A 389 11.98 -1.90 1.83
N GLU A 390 12.17 -2.87 2.74
CA GLU A 390 12.41 -4.27 2.41
C GLU A 390 11.11 -5.11 2.36
N PHE A 391 9.98 -4.58 2.83
CA PHE A 391 8.74 -5.35 2.92
C PHE A 391 8.31 -5.97 1.58
N PRO A 392 8.35 -5.27 0.43
CA PRO A 392 7.96 -5.87 -0.84
C PRO A 392 8.78 -7.12 -1.19
N THR A 393 10.10 -7.06 -0.99
CA THR A 393 11.01 -8.18 -1.25
C THR A 393 10.79 -9.32 -0.27
N LEU A 394 10.74 -9.02 1.03
CA LEU A 394 10.52 -10.03 2.07
C LEU A 394 9.16 -10.72 1.91
N ALA A 395 8.13 -9.99 1.56
CA ALA A 395 6.79 -10.52 1.34
C ALA A 395 6.73 -11.43 0.11
N HIS A 396 7.35 -11.02 -1.00
CA HIS A 396 7.49 -11.84 -2.19
C HIS A 396 8.22 -13.16 -1.86
N ASP A 397 9.40 -13.07 -1.26
CA ASP A 397 10.23 -14.24 -0.94
C ASP A 397 9.53 -15.20 0.03
N LEU A 398 8.74 -14.66 0.97
CA LEU A 398 7.90 -15.47 1.84
C LEU A 398 6.83 -16.23 1.05
N LEU A 399 6.13 -15.56 0.12
CA LEU A 399 5.10 -16.24 -0.70
C LEU A 399 5.72 -17.31 -1.62
N VAL A 400 6.90 -17.05 -2.20
CA VAL A 400 7.66 -18.07 -2.95
C VAL A 400 7.99 -19.26 -2.06
N LYS A 401 8.52 -19.03 -0.85
CA LYS A 401 8.85 -20.08 0.12
C LYS A 401 7.64 -20.92 0.53
N LEU A 402 6.45 -20.32 0.57
CA LEU A 402 5.19 -20.99 0.88
C LEU A 402 4.55 -21.66 -0.36
N GLY A 403 5.09 -21.48 -1.55
CA GLY A 403 4.50 -21.94 -2.82
C GLY A 403 3.21 -21.20 -3.20
N LEU A 404 3.07 -19.96 -2.76
CA LEU A 404 1.89 -19.10 -2.94
C LEU A 404 2.12 -17.96 -3.95
N ASP A 405 3.23 -17.99 -4.67
CA ASP A 405 3.65 -16.98 -5.66
C ASP A 405 2.99 -17.12 -7.04
N ARG A 406 2.21 -18.19 -7.25
CA ARG A 406 1.50 -18.47 -8.50
C ARG A 406 0.01 -18.16 -8.38
N LEU A 407 -0.72 -18.13 -9.52
CA LEU A 407 -2.16 -17.85 -9.56
C LEU A 407 -2.98 -18.69 -8.57
N ASN A 408 -2.68 -20.01 -8.47
CA ASN A 408 -3.37 -20.87 -7.50
C ASN A 408 -3.09 -20.48 -6.05
N GLY A 409 -1.87 -20.04 -5.75
CA GLY A 409 -1.51 -19.52 -4.44
C GLY A 409 -2.22 -18.18 -4.15
N ALA A 410 -2.22 -17.28 -5.12
CA ALA A 410 -2.98 -16.04 -5.03
C ALA A 410 -4.46 -16.31 -4.78
N ALA A 411 -5.06 -17.24 -5.51
CA ALA A 411 -6.46 -17.63 -5.33
C ALA A 411 -6.73 -18.16 -3.90
N LEU A 412 -5.83 -18.98 -3.35
CA LEU A 412 -5.92 -19.44 -1.95
C LEU A 412 -5.93 -18.26 -0.96
N LEU A 413 -5.12 -17.24 -1.21
CA LEU A 413 -4.99 -16.09 -0.31
C LEU A 413 -6.20 -15.14 -0.33
N ILE A 414 -6.89 -15.02 -1.46
CA ILE A 414 -7.89 -13.96 -1.67
C ILE A 414 -9.33 -14.45 -1.75
N ARG A 415 -9.56 -15.73 -2.05
CA ARG A 415 -10.91 -16.29 -2.17
C ARG A 415 -11.44 -16.78 -0.82
N ASN A 416 -12.73 -16.55 -0.55
CA ASN A 416 -13.45 -17.09 0.61
C ASN A 416 -14.58 -18.01 0.18
N GLN A 417 -14.92 -18.96 1.07
CA GLN A 417 -16.12 -19.78 0.86
C GLN A 417 -17.38 -18.91 0.85
N LYS A 418 -18.29 -19.23 -0.07
CA LYS A 418 -19.69 -18.81 0.09
C LYS A 418 -20.26 -19.54 1.31
N SER A 419 -21.03 -18.83 2.12
CA SER A 419 -21.81 -19.43 3.21
C SER A 419 -22.65 -20.57 2.63
N GLY A 420 -22.35 -21.84 2.99
CA GLY A 420 -23.13 -22.99 2.56
C GLY A 420 -22.43 -24.09 1.76
N SER A 421 -21.18 -23.92 1.28
CA SER A 421 -20.47 -25.03 0.58
C SER A 421 -19.80 -26.00 1.57
N ARG A 422 -20.05 -27.29 1.38
CA ARG A 422 -19.45 -28.39 2.19
C ARG A 422 -17.93 -28.44 1.96
N ALA A 423 -17.19 -28.56 3.05
CA ALA A 423 -15.75 -28.74 3.04
C ALA A 423 -15.36 -30.06 2.34
N LEU A 424 -14.51 -29.99 1.31
CA LEU A 424 -13.85 -31.13 0.71
C LEU A 424 -12.48 -31.34 1.37
N GLY A 425 -12.32 -32.55 1.93
CA GLY A 425 -11.07 -33.28 2.07
C GLY A 425 -9.96 -32.72 2.95
N LYS A 426 -9.77 -33.38 4.11
CA LYS A 426 -8.61 -33.23 5.01
C LYS A 426 -7.27 -33.43 4.27
N ARG A 427 -6.45 -32.40 4.12
CA ARG A 427 -4.99 -32.57 4.02
C ARG A 427 -4.41 -32.64 5.43
N ARG A 428 -3.51 -33.61 5.65
CA ARG A 428 -2.81 -33.81 6.92
C ARG A 428 -2.03 -32.53 7.27
N SER A 429 -2.40 -31.91 8.38
CA SER A 429 -1.64 -30.82 8.98
C SER A 429 -0.40 -31.39 9.66
N SER A 430 0.77 -30.95 9.26
CA SER A 430 1.98 -31.11 10.06
C SER A 430 1.84 -30.19 11.29
N ASN A 431 1.74 -30.81 12.45
CA ASN A 431 1.70 -30.15 13.75
C ASN A 431 3.09 -29.61 14.10
N VAL A 432 3.44 -28.45 13.68
CA VAL A 432 4.35 -27.52 14.41
C VAL A 432 4.11 -26.13 13.83
N CYS A 433 3.24 -25.37 14.43
CA CYS A 433 3.16 -23.95 14.18
C CYS A 433 3.62 -23.24 15.46
N LEU A 434 4.90 -22.93 15.52
CA LEU A 434 5.39 -21.86 16.39
C LEU A 434 4.85 -20.57 15.77
N ILE A 435 3.76 -20.06 16.33
CA ILE A 435 3.37 -18.68 16.09
C ILE A 435 4.56 -17.86 16.59
N PRO A 436 5.27 -17.10 15.74
CA PRO A 436 6.27 -16.17 16.24
C PRO A 436 5.56 -15.35 17.32
N GLU A 437 6.16 -15.27 18.51
CA GLU A 437 5.68 -14.32 19.51
C GLU A 437 5.68 -12.97 18.83
N MET A 438 4.50 -12.48 18.44
CA MET A 438 4.32 -11.10 18.01
C MET A 438 4.43 -10.25 19.27
N GLN A 439 5.65 -10.22 19.83
CA GLN A 439 6.03 -9.31 20.90
C GLN A 439 6.25 -7.94 20.26
N PHE A 440 5.16 -7.23 20.06
CA PHE A 440 5.23 -5.79 19.92
C PHE A 440 5.30 -5.22 21.32
N SER A 441 6.50 -5.23 21.92
CA SER A 441 6.70 -4.56 23.20
C SER A 441 6.53 -3.06 22.98
N ALA A 442 5.71 -2.44 23.82
CA ALA A 442 5.51 -1.00 23.88
C ALA A 442 6.79 -0.23 24.31
N GLU A 443 7.93 -0.92 24.48
CA GLU A 443 9.20 -0.33 24.94
C GLU A 443 9.93 0.48 23.87
N HIS A 444 9.37 0.61 22.65
CA HIS A 444 9.95 1.40 21.55
C HIS A 444 8.92 2.29 20.83
N ALA A 445 7.80 2.65 21.51
CA ALA A 445 6.84 3.62 21.00
C ALA A 445 7.16 5.04 21.49
#